data_96e1e7dda65aa736fc409e8c361f9e4e
#
_entry.id   96e1e7dda65aa736fc409e8c361f9e4e
#
_cell.length_a   1.000
_cell.length_b   1.000
_cell.length_c   1.000
_cell.angle_alpha   90.00
_cell.angle_beta   90.00
_cell.angle_gamma   90.00
#
_symmetry.space_group_name_H-M   'P 1'
#
loop_
_entity.id
_entity.type
_entity.pdbx_description
1 polymer ?
#
loop_
_entity_poly.entity_id
_entity_poly.type
_entity_poly.pdbx_seq_one_letter_code
_entity_poly.pdbx_strand_id
1 'polypeptide(L)'
;MLPILYMDDHLAVVNKPSGLLVHRSIVDRHERRFAVQMLRDQLDRRVYPVHRLDKGTSGALAFALDRDTARTLATDFAGQKVEKTYLALVRGWMPETGEIDHPLVAVDDALVPAPAGGAKPALTRYRRVVVAELPYRVDRYPTARYSLVELHPTTGRRHQLRRHLAHVSHPIIGDSTYGKGRHNRLFAGLFDVRRLLLACVRLEFTHPVTGRVLQVEASPGDAFEAVLARLGWEWRLPGTALSLSSPSPSS
;
A
#
# COMPACT_ATOMS: atom_id res chain seq x y z
N MET A 1 11.02 2.23 -16.60
CA MET A 1 10.85 3.55 -15.95
C MET A 1 9.78 3.43 -14.89
N LEU A 2 9.79 4.31 -13.87
CA LEU A 2 8.72 4.41 -12.88
C LEU A 2 7.70 5.45 -13.37
N PRO A 3 6.38 5.15 -13.33
CA PRO A 3 5.37 6.15 -13.64
C PRO A 3 5.45 7.31 -12.63
N ILE A 4 5.64 8.53 -13.11
CA ILE A 4 5.66 9.74 -12.30
C ILE A 4 4.23 10.25 -12.17
N LEU A 5 3.75 10.41 -10.94
CA LEU A 5 2.41 10.89 -10.60
C LEU A 5 2.41 12.41 -10.37
N TYR A 6 3.49 12.91 -9.79
CA TYR A 6 3.75 14.33 -9.56
C TYR A 6 5.25 14.60 -9.60
N MET A 7 5.66 15.73 -10.12
CA MET A 7 7.05 16.19 -10.07
C MET A 7 7.13 17.71 -10.20
N ASP A 8 8.02 18.31 -9.42
CA ASP A 8 8.49 19.69 -9.56
C ASP A 8 10.01 19.75 -9.32
N ASP A 9 10.56 20.92 -9.02
CA ASP A 9 12.00 21.10 -8.79
C ASP A 9 12.50 20.47 -7.49
N HIS A 10 11.61 20.21 -6.53
CA HIS A 10 11.92 19.83 -5.15
C HIS A 10 11.57 18.38 -4.80
N LEU A 11 10.53 17.84 -5.40
CA LEU A 11 10.07 16.50 -5.08
C LEU A 11 9.46 15.77 -6.29
N ALA A 12 9.45 14.43 -6.23
CA ALA A 12 8.75 13.58 -7.16
C ALA A 12 7.96 12.51 -6.41
N VAL A 13 6.74 12.22 -6.86
CA VAL A 13 5.94 11.09 -6.39
C VAL A 13 5.75 10.13 -7.56
N VAL A 14 6.06 8.86 -7.33
CA VAL A 14 5.97 7.82 -8.37
C VAL A 14 4.97 6.73 -7.96
N ASN A 15 4.40 6.03 -8.95
CA ASN A 15 3.66 4.80 -8.70
C ASN A 15 4.64 3.61 -8.66
N LYS A 16 4.97 3.15 -7.46
CA LYS A 16 5.87 2.00 -7.28
C LYS A 16 5.14 0.69 -7.62
N PRO A 17 5.64 -0.12 -8.53
CA PRO A 17 5.04 -1.44 -8.76
C PRO A 17 5.24 -2.37 -7.56
N SER A 18 4.36 -3.36 -7.41
CA SER A 18 4.57 -4.47 -6.48
C SER A 18 5.81 -5.28 -6.88
N GLY A 19 6.51 -5.84 -5.91
CA GLY A 19 7.71 -6.63 -6.14
C GLY A 19 9.00 -5.81 -6.21
N LEU A 20 8.93 -4.47 -6.30
CA LEU A 20 10.10 -3.59 -6.33
C LEU A 20 10.45 -3.11 -4.93
N LEU A 21 11.74 -3.23 -4.55
CA LEU A 21 12.28 -2.63 -3.32
C LEU A 21 12.51 -1.13 -3.50
N VAL A 22 12.37 -0.36 -2.42
CA VAL A 22 12.68 1.08 -2.44
C VAL A 22 14.19 1.32 -2.53
N HIS A 23 14.97 0.63 -1.70
CA HIS A 23 16.44 0.71 -1.65
C HIS A 23 17.04 -0.68 -1.39
N ARG A 24 18.34 -0.82 -1.59
CA ARG A 24 19.04 -2.08 -1.33
C ARG A 24 18.82 -2.53 0.12
N SER A 25 18.50 -3.80 0.28
CA SER A 25 18.36 -4.47 1.57
C SER A 25 19.38 -5.60 1.68
N ILE A 26 19.90 -5.82 2.88
CA ILE A 26 20.81 -6.94 3.17
C ILE A 26 20.08 -8.28 3.01
N VAL A 27 18.77 -8.29 3.22
CA VAL A 27 17.92 -9.51 3.14
C VAL A 27 17.68 -9.93 1.68
N ASP A 28 17.46 -8.96 0.78
CA ASP A 28 17.17 -9.20 -0.63
C ASP A 28 18.43 -8.98 -1.52
N ARG A 29 19.55 -9.64 -1.18
CA ARG A 29 20.85 -9.45 -1.87
C ARG A 29 20.84 -9.78 -3.36
N HIS A 30 19.92 -10.63 -3.80
CA HIS A 30 19.77 -11.02 -5.19
C HIS A 30 19.05 -9.97 -6.05
N GLU A 31 18.35 -9.04 -5.40
CA GLU A 31 17.67 -7.96 -6.13
C GLU A 31 18.68 -6.94 -6.66
N ARG A 32 18.50 -6.61 -7.94
CA ARG A 32 19.38 -5.67 -8.66
C ARG A 32 18.69 -4.35 -9.00
N ARG A 33 17.36 -4.27 -8.84
CA ARG A 33 16.55 -3.11 -9.20
C ARG A 33 15.89 -2.53 -7.95
N PHE A 34 16.05 -1.22 -7.76
CA PHE A 34 15.51 -0.49 -6.61
C PHE A 34 14.88 0.82 -7.10
N ALA A 35 13.78 1.24 -6.49
CA ALA A 35 13.07 2.44 -6.90
C ALA A 35 13.97 3.69 -6.87
N VAL A 36 14.85 3.82 -5.86
CA VAL A 36 15.84 4.91 -5.76
C VAL A 36 16.75 4.97 -7.00
N GLN A 37 17.30 3.83 -7.41
CA GLN A 37 18.22 3.78 -8.57
C GLN A 37 17.45 4.05 -9.87
N MET A 38 16.29 3.41 -10.03
CA MET A 38 15.48 3.59 -11.23
C MET A 38 15.06 5.05 -11.42
N LEU A 39 14.63 5.73 -10.34
CA LEU A 39 14.21 7.12 -10.43
C LEU A 39 15.41 8.05 -10.62
N ARG A 40 16.54 7.80 -9.95
CA ARG A 40 17.79 8.54 -10.15
C ARG A 40 18.22 8.49 -11.62
N ASP A 41 18.25 7.30 -12.20
CA ASP A 41 18.68 7.09 -13.59
C ASP A 41 17.67 7.66 -14.60
N GLN A 42 16.38 7.67 -14.23
CA GLN A 42 15.30 8.25 -15.05
C GLN A 42 15.35 9.77 -15.10
N LEU A 43 15.73 10.43 -13.97
CA LEU A 43 15.78 11.89 -13.84
C LEU A 43 17.18 12.46 -14.03
N ASP A 44 18.19 11.61 -14.21
CA ASP A 44 19.62 11.97 -14.26
C ASP A 44 20.04 12.91 -13.11
N ARG A 45 19.47 12.70 -11.92
CA ARG A 45 19.78 13.49 -10.72
C ARG A 45 19.60 12.68 -9.44
N ARG A 46 20.26 13.12 -8.37
CA ARG A 46 20.15 12.48 -7.08
C ARG A 46 18.73 12.60 -6.53
N VAL A 47 18.20 11.50 -5.97
CA VAL A 47 16.88 11.42 -5.34
C VAL A 47 17.01 10.86 -3.92
N TYR A 48 16.15 11.31 -3.02
CA TYR A 48 16.18 10.97 -1.60
C TYR A 48 14.81 10.37 -1.21
N PRO A 49 14.73 9.08 -0.84
CA PRO A 49 13.48 8.51 -0.37
C PRO A 49 13.14 9.08 1.01
N VAL A 50 11.94 9.63 1.18
CA VAL A 50 11.49 10.23 2.43
C VAL A 50 10.63 9.30 3.28
N HIS A 51 10.11 8.24 2.66
CA HIS A 51 9.46 7.11 3.31
C HIS A 51 9.69 5.82 2.53
N ARG A 52 9.09 4.74 3.00
CA ARG A 52 9.22 3.44 2.33
C ARG A 52 7.87 2.73 2.19
N LEU A 53 7.76 1.93 1.14
CA LEU A 53 6.76 0.88 0.98
C LEU A 53 7.46 -0.48 1.04
N ASP A 54 6.77 -1.50 1.54
CA ASP A 54 7.27 -2.88 1.49
C ASP A 54 7.46 -3.33 0.03
N LYS A 55 8.30 -4.34 -0.21
CA LYS A 55 8.55 -4.90 -1.55
C LYS A 55 7.24 -5.26 -2.27
N GLY A 56 6.32 -5.96 -1.58
CA GLY A 56 5.04 -6.38 -2.14
C GLY A 56 3.98 -5.27 -2.27
N THR A 57 4.14 -4.15 -1.56
CA THR A 57 3.19 -3.02 -1.60
C THR A 57 3.43 -2.17 -2.83
N SER A 58 2.38 -1.84 -3.59
CA SER A 58 2.42 -0.89 -4.71
C SER A 58 1.92 0.49 -4.31
N GLY A 59 1.99 1.45 -5.23
CA GLY A 59 1.33 2.76 -5.08
C GLY A 59 2.28 3.92 -4.84
N ALA A 60 1.75 5.02 -4.34
CA ALA A 60 2.42 6.31 -4.21
C ALA A 60 3.65 6.23 -3.29
N LEU A 61 4.78 6.64 -3.84
CA LEU A 61 6.07 6.72 -3.15
C LEU A 61 6.74 8.04 -3.46
N ALA A 62 6.98 8.85 -2.41
CA ALA A 62 7.55 10.19 -2.51
C ALA A 62 9.08 10.16 -2.37
N PHE A 63 9.73 11.01 -3.15
CA PHE A 63 11.16 11.28 -3.13
C PHE A 63 11.38 12.80 -3.10
N ALA A 64 12.32 13.25 -2.31
CA ALA A 64 12.83 14.60 -2.45
C ALA A 64 13.95 14.64 -3.50
N LEU A 65 14.11 15.80 -4.16
CA LEU A 65 15.12 16.04 -5.19
C LEU A 65 16.27 16.91 -4.69
N ASP A 66 16.16 17.44 -3.48
CA ASP A 66 17.21 18.16 -2.76
C ASP A 66 17.24 17.75 -1.28
N ARG A 67 18.30 18.13 -0.57
CA ARG A 67 18.55 17.70 0.82
C ARG A 67 17.63 18.38 1.83
N ASP A 68 17.27 19.62 1.62
CA ASP A 68 16.46 20.40 2.58
C ASP A 68 15.01 19.94 2.52
N THR A 69 14.48 19.73 1.32
CA THR A 69 13.20 19.06 1.09
C THR A 69 13.17 17.67 1.70
N ALA A 70 14.26 16.90 1.54
CA ALA A 70 14.36 15.56 2.13
C ALA A 70 14.27 15.58 3.65
N ARG A 71 14.97 16.53 4.30
CA ARG A 71 14.95 16.68 5.76
C ARG A 71 13.56 17.06 6.27
N THR A 72 12.91 18.03 5.62
CA THR A 72 11.58 18.49 5.99
C THR A 72 10.56 17.36 5.85
N LEU A 73 10.47 16.72 4.68
CA LEU A 73 9.53 15.63 4.46
C LEU A 73 9.80 14.43 5.38
N ALA A 74 11.07 14.04 5.61
CA ALA A 74 11.38 12.96 6.54
C ALA A 74 10.88 13.26 7.97
N THR A 75 10.99 14.53 8.40
CA THR A 75 10.46 15.00 9.69
C THR A 75 8.93 14.93 9.72
N ASP A 76 8.27 15.33 8.65
CA ASP A 76 6.80 15.29 8.56
C ASP A 76 6.26 13.86 8.52
N PHE A 77 6.93 12.95 7.82
CA PHE A 77 6.59 11.51 7.86
C PHE A 77 6.80 10.91 9.26
N ALA A 78 7.91 11.23 9.92
CA ALA A 78 8.20 10.78 11.29
C ALA A 78 7.22 11.39 12.31
N GLY A 79 6.85 12.65 12.13
CA GLY A 79 5.89 13.40 12.94
C GLY A 79 4.42 13.10 12.65
N GLN A 80 4.13 12.15 11.76
CA GLN A 80 2.76 11.71 11.41
C GLN A 80 1.91 12.84 10.78
N LYS A 81 2.53 13.82 10.14
CA LYS A 81 1.85 14.93 9.45
C LYS A 81 1.43 14.58 8.01
N VAL A 82 1.84 13.41 7.52
CA VAL A 82 1.49 12.93 6.18
C VAL A 82 0.35 11.95 6.28
N GLU A 83 -0.76 12.25 5.64
CA GLU A 83 -1.89 11.34 5.52
C GLU A 83 -1.63 10.32 4.42
N LYS A 84 -1.98 9.06 4.70
CA LYS A 84 -1.75 7.94 3.81
C LYS A 84 -3.02 7.11 3.73
N THR A 85 -3.55 6.92 2.53
CA THR A 85 -4.64 5.99 2.29
C THR A 85 -4.11 4.77 1.55
N TYR A 86 -4.39 3.61 2.12
CA TYR A 86 -4.09 2.33 1.49
C TYR A 86 -5.36 1.60 1.12
N LEU A 87 -5.30 0.82 0.06
CA LEU A 87 -6.33 -0.13 -0.33
C LEU A 87 -5.80 -1.54 -0.10
N ALA A 88 -6.61 -2.40 0.53
CA ALA A 88 -6.27 -3.79 0.74
C ALA A 88 -7.46 -4.72 0.48
N LEU A 89 -7.18 -5.88 -0.13
CA LEU A 89 -8.14 -6.98 -0.22
C LEU A 89 -7.81 -7.99 0.87
N VAL A 90 -8.76 -8.25 1.77
CA VAL A 90 -8.57 -9.06 2.96
C VAL A 90 -9.52 -10.25 3.02
N ARG A 91 -9.13 -11.28 3.75
CA ARG A 91 -9.97 -12.43 4.06
C ARG A 91 -11.05 -12.05 5.07
N GLY A 92 -12.27 -12.55 4.87
CA GLY A 92 -13.39 -12.37 5.78
C GLY A 92 -14.15 -11.07 5.56
N TRP A 93 -15.29 -10.94 6.22
CA TRP A 93 -16.06 -9.71 6.25
C TRP A 93 -15.63 -8.87 7.45
N MET A 94 -14.89 -7.80 7.19
CA MET A 94 -14.55 -6.83 8.22
C MET A 94 -15.79 -6.02 8.63
N PRO A 95 -15.86 -5.49 9.85
CA PRO A 95 -16.82 -4.46 10.23
C PRO A 95 -16.73 -3.25 9.29
N GLU A 96 -17.78 -2.42 9.23
CA GLU A 96 -17.83 -1.28 8.29
C GLU A 96 -16.72 -0.27 8.53
N THR A 97 -16.47 0.05 9.78
CA THR A 97 -15.39 0.95 10.20
C THR A 97 -14.80 0.45 11.51
N GLY A 98 -13.62 0.91 11.82
CA GLY A 98 -13.00 0.64 13.12
C GLY A 98 -11.54 1.06 13.18
N GLU A 99 -10.95 0.75 14.31
CA GLU A 99 -9.54 1.00 14.60
C GLU A 99 -8.86 -0.29 15.06
N ILE A 100 -7.60 -0.45 14.68
CA ILE A 100 -6.73 -1.51 15.16
C ILE A 100 -5.62 -0.81 15.95
N ASP A 101 -5.81 -0.74 17.27
CA ASP A 101 -4.81 -0.25 18.21
C ASP A 101 -4.11 -1.46 18.81
N HIS A 102 -2.97 -1.81 18.21
CA HIS A 102 -2.17 -2.95 18.63
C HIS A 102 -0.68 -2.64 18.54
N PRO A 103 0.02 -2.54 19.68
CA PRO A 103 1.46 -2.26 19.68
C PRO A 103 2.25 -3.32 18.94
N LEU A 104 3.27 -2.89 18.20
CA LEU A 104 4.05 -3.77 17.35
C LEU A 104 5.52 -3.85 17.84
N VAL A 105 5.98 -5.06 18.12
CA VAL A 105 7.39 -5.35 18.37
C VAL A 105 8.19 -5.16 17.09
N ALA A 106 9.42 -4.67 17.18
CA ALA A 106 10.31 -4.62 16.03
C ALA A 106 10.49 -6.04 15.44
N VAL A 107 10.47 -6.14 14.12
CA VAL A 107 10.65 -7.41 13.41
C VAL A 107 12.10 -7.53 13.03
N ASP A 108 12.74 -8.65 13.37
CA ASP A 108 14.07 -8.99 12.91
C ASP A 108 14.12 -9.02 11.38
N ASP A 109 15.14 -8.41 10.80
CA ASP A 109 15.60 -8.80 9.48
C ASP A 109 16.47 -10.06 9.66
N ALA A 110 16.37 -10.99 8.73
CA ALA A 110 17.09 -12.28 8.80
C ALA A 110 18.62 -12.13 9.04
N LEU A 111 19.16 -10.91 8.93
CA LEU A 111 20.59 -10.59 9.05
C LEU A 111 20.88 -9.39 9.99
N VAL A 112 19.85 -8.75 10.52
CA VAL A 112 19.98 -7.62 11.45
C VAL A 112 18.98 -7.84 12.58
N PRO A 113 19.44 -8.15 13.79
CA PRO A 113 18.56 -8.26 14.94
C PRO A 113 17.72 -7.00 15.12
N ALA A 114 16.46 -7.15 15.49
CA ALA A 114 15.65 -6.01 15.88
C ALA A 114 16.32 -5.30 17.06
N PRO A 115 16.31 -3.96 17.08
CA PRO A 115 16.81 -3.23 18.24
C PRO A 115 16.11 -3.74 19.50
N ALA A 116 16.87 -3.98 20.56
CA ALA A 116 16.31 -4.34 21.86
C ALA A 116 15.32 -3.25 22.28
N GLY A 117 14.05 -3.64 22.41
CA GLY A 117 12.99 -2.70 22.78
C GLY A 117 11.63 -3.37 22.79
N GLY A 118 10.74 -2.90 23.64
CA GLY A 118 9.37 -3.39 23.74
C GLY A 118 8.51 -3.05 22.50
N ALA A 119 7.27 -3.48 22.53
CA ALA A 119 6.28 -3.12 21.53
C ALA A 119 6.08 -1.60 21.49
N LYS A 120 6.05 -1.03 20.28
CA LYS A 120 5.81 0.40 20.05
C LYS A 120 4.35 0.63 19.66
N PRO A 121 3.69 1.69 20.16
CA PRO A 121 2.33 2.02 19.78
C PRO A 121 2.17 2.05 18.25
N ALA A 122 1.09 1.45 17.78
CA ALA A 122 0.72 1.43 16.39
C ALA A 122 -0.80 1.45 16.25
N LEU A 123 -1.33 2.37 15.44
CA LEU A 123 -2.76 2.58 15.23
C LEU A 123 -3.05 2.63 13.72
N THR A 124 -4.07 1.89 13.31
CA THR A 124 -4.61 1.90 11.94
C THR A 124 -6.12 2.03 12.00
N ARG A 125 -6.66 3.08 11.39
CA ARG A 125 -8.10 3.21 11.13
C ARG A 125 -8.43 2.51 9.82
N TYR A 126 -9.64 1.98 9.71
CA TYR A 126 -10.10 1.35 8.49
C TYR A 126 -11.57 1.64 8.19
N ARG A 127 -11.91 1.58 6.90
CA ARG A 127 -13.27 1.60 6.38
C ARG A 127 -13.41 0.47 5.36
N ARG A 128 -14.42 -0.38 5.56
CA ARG A 128 -14.79 -1.40 4.58
C ARG A 128 -15.51 -0.74 3.40
N VAL A 129 -15.05 -1.02 2.20
CA VAL A 129 -15.61 -0.48 0.97
C VAL A 129 -16.73 -1.40 0.44
N VAL A 130 -16.42 -2.68 0.31
CA VAL A 130 -17.33 -3.68 -0.26
C VAL A 130 -16.95 -5.08 0.24
N VAL A 131 -17.89 -6.03 0.15
CA VAL A 131 -17.69 -7.43 0.52
C VAL A 131 -18.03 -8.36 -0.63
N ALA A 132 -17.41 -9.55 -0.66
CA ALA A 132 -17.79 -10.65 -1.52
C ALA A 132 -17.88 -11.95 -0.74
N GLU A 133 -18.71 -12.84 -1.23
CA GLU A 133 -18.75 -14.25 -0.84
C GLU A 133 -18.58 -15.08 -2.11
N LEU A 134 -17.51 -15.87 -2.16
CA LEU A 134 -17.21 -16.71 -3.32
C LEU A 134 -17.65 -18.16 -3.05
N PRO A 135 -18.26 -18.87 -4.01
CA PRO A 135 -18.76 -20.21 -3.85
C PRO A 135 -17.64 -21.26 -3.90
N TYR A 136 -16.58 -21.04 -3.13
CA TYR A 136 -15.41 -21.93 -3.06
C TYR A 136 -15.12 -22.32 -1.62
N ARG A 137 -15.03 -23.64 -1.38
CA ARG A 137 -14.60 -24.17 -0.10
C ARG A 137 -13.08 -24.06 0.02
N VAL A 138 -12.62 -23.19 0.93
CA VAL A 138 -11.19 -23.00 1.22
C VAL A 138 -10.81 -23.65 2.56
N ASP A 139 -11.60 -23.40 3.58
CA ASP A 139 -11.45 -23.93 4.92
C ASP A 139 -12.65 -24.87 5.26
N ARG A 140 -13.22 -24.73 6.45
CA ARG A 140 -14.35 -25.54 6.92
C ARG A 140 -15.72 -25.16 6.32
N TYR A 141 -15.84 -23.93 5.82
CA TYR A 141 -17.10 -23.41 5.27
C TYR A 141 -17.21 -23.68 3.76
N PRO A 142 -18.43 -23.84 3.22
CA PRO A 142 -18.64 -24.10 1.79
C PRO A 142 -18.29 -22.90 0.92
N THR A 143 -18.25 -21.72 1.50
CA THR A 143 -17.96 -20.45 0.83
C THR A 143 -16.76 -19.75 1.46
N ALA A 144 -16.17 -18.80 0.75
CA ALA A 144 -15.08 -17.99 1.24
C ALA A 144 -15.44 -16.49 1.13
N ARG A 145 -15.20 -15.74 2.21
CA ARG A 145 -15.59 -14.35 2.35
C ARG A 145 -14.39 -13.42 2.27
N TYR A 146 -14.61 -12.24 1.67
CA TYR A 146 -13.57 -11.24 1.45
C TYR A 146 -14.13 -9.83 1.62
N SER A 147 -13.26 -8.89 1.93
CA SER A 147 -13.58 -7.45 1.98
C SER A 147 -12.51 -6.64 1.26
N LEU A 148 -12.92 -5.61 0.57
CA LEU A 148 -12.05 -4.51 0.16
C LEU A 148 -12.11 -3.46 1.26
N VAL A 149 -10.95 -3.01 1.72
CA VAL A 149 -10.85 -2.06 2.84
C VAL A 149 -9.89 -0.93 2.50
N GLU A 150 -10.26 0.27 2.89
CA GLU A 150 -9.36 1.41 2.99
C GLU A 150 -8.74 1.43 4.38
N LEU A 151 -7.45 1.76 4.44
CA LEU A 151 -6.66 1.77 5.66
C LEU A 151 -5.94 3.11 5.79
N HIS A 152 -6.03 3.70 6.97
CA HIS A 152 -5.43 4.99 7.31
C HIS A 152 -4.50 4.82 8.52
N PRO A 153 -3.23 4.41 8.30
CA PRO A 153 -2.27 4.25 9.38
C PRO A 153 -1.82 5.61 9.90
N THR A 154 -2.02 5.89 11.20
CA THR A 154 -1.48 7.08 11.84
C THR A 154 0.01 6.93 12.16
N THR A 155 0.48 5.71 12.38
CA THR A 155 1.87 5.36 12.61
C THR A 155 2.45 4.63 11.38
N GLY A 156 3.77 4.44 11.32
CA GLY A 156 4.45 3.80 10.18
C GLY A 156 5.40 2.67 10.62
N ARG A 157 4.93 1.70 11.42
CA ARG A 157 5.78 0.58 11.84
C ARG A 157 5.98 -0.42 10.70
N ARG A 158 7.09 -1.16 10.74
CA ARG A 158 7.39 -2.18 9.72
C ARG A 158 6.27 -3.20 9.60
N HIS A 159 5.77 -3.42 8.39
CA HIS A 159 4.65 -4.31 8.05
C HIS A 159 3.36 -4.02 8.85
N GLN A 160 3.16 -2.79 9.33
CA GLN A 160 2.06 -2.46 10.26
C GLN A 160 0.70 -2.94 9.75
N LEU A 161 0.29 -2.53 8.56
CA LEU A 161 -1.02 -2.88 8.00
C LEU A 161 -1.20 -4.39 7.87
N ARG A 162 -0.19 -5.09 7.42
CA ARG A 162 -0.18 -6.54 7.25
C ARG A 162 -0.35 -7.27 8.59
N ARG A 163 0.38 -6.83 9.61
CA ARG A 163 0.34 -7.37 10.98
C ARG A 163 -0.95 -7.04 11.70
N HIS A 164 -1.44 -5.81 11.59
CA HIS A 164 -2.71 -5.38 12.17
C HIS A 164 -3.88 -6.19 11.61
N LEU A 165 -3.98 -6.32 10.29
CA LEU A 165 -5.05 -7.09 9.66
C LEU A 165 -4.95 -8.58 9.98
N ALA A 166 -3.76 -9.15 10.08
CA ALA A 166 -3.57 -10.53 10.54
C ALA A 166 -3.97 -10.71 12.01
N HIS A 167 -3.65 -9.74 12.87
CA HIS A 167 -4.01 -9.74 14.30
C HIS A 167 -5.53 -9.80 14.49
N VAL A 168 -6.29 -9.02 13.74
CA VAL A 168 -7.77 -9.05 13.79
C VAL A 168 -8.40 -10.16 12.93
N SER A 169 -7.60 -11.15 12.50
CA SER A 169 -8.04 -12.32 11.71
C SER A 169 -8.55 -12.02 10.30
N HIS A 170 -8.19 -10.87 9.74
CA HIS A 170 -8.48 -10.45 8.36
C HIS A 170 -7.20 -10.26 7.54
N PRO A 171 -6.32 -11.28 7.40
CA PRO A 171 -5.06 -11.13 6.70
C PRO A 171 -5.26 -10.74 5.23
N ILE A 172 -4.31 -9.98 4.70
CA ILE A 172 -4.32 -9.51 3.31
C ILE A 172 -4.09 -10.68 2.35
N ILE A 173 -4.82 -10.71 1.26
CA ILE A 173 -4.65 -11.68 0.18
C ILE A 173 -3.30 -11.45 -0.53
N GLY A 174 -2.59 -12.54 -0.81
CA GLY A 174 -1.26 -12.50 -1.41
C GLY A 174 -0.13 -12.23 -0.42
N ASP A 175 -0.43 -12.04 0.88
CA ASP A 175 0.60 -11.94 1.90
C ASP A 175 1.24 -13.30 2.17
N SER A 176 2.53 -13.45 1.86
CA SER A 176 3.28 -14.69 2.05
C SER A 176 3.74 -14.91 3.50
N THR A 177 3.82 -13.83 4.30
CA THR A 177 4.33 -13.88 5.68
C THR A 177 3.21 -13.97 6.71
N TYR A 178 2.21 -13.10 6.60
CA TYR A 178 1.12 -12.97 7.57
C TYR A 178 -0.23 -13.49 7.04
N GLY A 179 -0.27 -13.88 5.77
CA GLY A 179 -1.48 -14.32 5.08
C GLY A 179 -1.86 -15.77 5.33
N LYS A 180 -2.92 -16.20 4.68
CA LYS A 180 -3.39 -17.60 4.67
C LYS A 180 -3.13 -18.23 3.31
N GLY A 181 -2.17 -19.13 3.22
CA GLY A 181 -1.71 -19.74 1.97
C GLY A 181 -2.82 -20.39 1.14
N ARG A 182 -3.85 -20.96 1.78
CA ARG A 182 -5.00 -21.55 1.05
C ARG A 182 -5.79 -20.48 0.28
N HIS A 183 -6.08 -19.33 0.90
CA HIS A 183 -6.76 -18.21 0.24
C HIS A 183 -5.88 -17.58 -0.85
N ASN A 184 -4.57 -17.47 -0.62
CA ASN A 184 -3.63 -16.98 -1.63
C ASN A 184 -3.61 -17.91 -2.86
N ARG A 185 -3.64 -19.23 -2.67
CA ARG A 185 -3.73 -20.21 -3.77
C ARG A 185 -5.06 -20.11 -4.53
N LEU A 186 -6.17 -19.91 -3.82
CA LEU A 186 -7.47 -19.68 -4.48
C LEU A 186 -7.39 -18.47 -5.42
N PHE A 187 -6.87 -17.34 -4.93
CA PHE A 187 -6.75 -16.13 -5.75
C PHE A 187 -5.76 -16.31 -6.91
N ALA A 188 -4.66 -17.03 -6.71
CA ALA A 188 -3.75 -17.36 -7.80
C ALA A 188 -4.43 -18.21 -8.89
N GLY A 189 -5.28 -19.15 -8.51
CA GLY A 189 -6.03 -19.99 -9.47
C GLY A 189 -7.18 -19.26 -10.16
N LEU A 190 -7.95 -18.46 -9.42
CA LEU A 190 -9.11 -17.77 -9.97
C LEU A 190 -8.74 -16.51 -10.77
N PHE A 191 -7.77 -15.75 -10.32
CA PHE A 191 -7.49 -14.39 -10.81
C PHE A 191 -6.08 -14.23 -11.38
N ASP A 192 -5.28 -15.30 -11.39
CA ASP A 192 -3.86 -15.29 -11.79
C ASP A 192 -3.03 -14.21 -11.05
N VAL A 193 -3.34 -14.00 -9.78
CA VAL A 193 -2.66 -12.99 -8.96
C VAL A 193 -1.84 -13.67 -7.86
N ARG A 194 -0.53 -13.38 -7.83
CA ARG A 194 0.43 -13.94 -6.86
C ARG A 194 1.16 -12.87 -6.05
N ARG A 195 0.65 -11.65 -6.07
CA ARG A 195 1.22 -10.51 -5.34
C ARG A 195 0.41 -10.18 -4.09
N LEU A 196 1.02 -9.45 -3.17
CA LEU A 196 0.32 -8.81 -2.06
C LEU A 196 -0.70 -7.80 -2.61
N LEU A 197 -1.98 -7.95 -2.27
CA LEU A 197 -3.05 -7.03 -2.65
C LEU A 197 -3.17 -5.91 -1.60
N LEU A 198 -2.11 -5.10 -1.51
CA LEU A 198 -1.98 -3.89 -0.71
C LEU A 198 -1.33 -2.80 -1.56
N ALA A 199 -1.94 -1.62 -1.58
CA ALA A 199 -1.44 -0.48 -2.33
C ALA A 199 -1.63 0.83 -1.55
N CYS A 200 -0.62 1.72 -1.59
CA CYS A 200 -0.75 3.11 -1.14
C CYS A 200 -1.40 3.91 -2.27
N VAL A 201 -2.69 4.21 -2.14
CA VAL A 201 -3.48 4.82 -3.22
C VAL A 201 -3.56 6.34 -3.13
N ARG A 202 -3.20 6.93 -1.97
CA ARG A 202 -3.13 8.39 -1.79
C ARG A 202 -2.08 8.74 -0.77
N LEU A 203 -1.34 9.80 -1.08
CA LEU A 203 -0.52 10.57 -0.14
C LEU A 203 -1.04 12.01 -0.10
N GLU A 204 -1.20 12.56 1.10
CA GLU A 204 -1.54 13.97 1.31
C GLU A 204 -0.60 14.57 2.34
N PHE A 205 0.06 15.68 1.97
CA PHE A 205 1.04 16.36 2.81
C PHE A 205 1.22 17.82 2.38
N THR A 206 1.76 18.63 3.27
CA THR A 206 2.14 20.01 2.93
C THR A 206 3.44 20.01 2.14
N HIS A 207 3.41 20.65 0.98
CA HIS A 207 4.61 20.81 0.15
C HIS A 207 5.65 21.68 0.89
N PRO A 208 6.89 21.17 1.10
CA PRO A 208 7.86 21.79 2.02
C PRO A 208 8.33 23.19 1.62
N VAL A 209 8.24 23.54 0.34
CA VAL A 209 8.70 24.85 -0.17
C VAL A 209 7.52 25.81 -0.38
N THR A 210 6.42 25.33 -0.97
CA THR A 210 5.30 26.21 -1.32
C THR A 210 4.27 26.36 -0.19
N GLY A 211 4.29 25.48 0.82
CA GLY A 211 3.30 25.45 1.90
C GLY A 211 1.90 24.98 1.48
N ARG A 212 1.68 24.64 0.21
CA ARG A 212 0.38 24.16 -0.28
C ARG A 212 0.18 22.69 0.07
N VAL A 213 -1.07 22.31 0.36
CA VAL A 213 -1.43 20.90 0.51
C VAL A 213 -1.35 20.23 -0.86
N LEU A 214 -0.55 19.17 -0.94
CA LEU A 214 -0.40 18.34 -2.12
C LEU A 214 -1.08 17.00 -1.87
N GLN A 215 -2.03 16.65 -2.73
CA GLN A 215 -2.71 15.36 -2.73
C GLN A 215 -2.33 14.60 -4.01
N VAL A 216 -1.68 13.46 -3.86
CA VAL A 216 -1.24 12.62 -4.99
C VAL A 216 -1.90 11.27 -4.91
N GLU A 217 -2.57 10.89 -5.98
CA GLU A 217 -3.28 9.62 -6.13
C GLU A 217 -2.48 8.65 -6.99
N ALA A 218 -2.60 7.35 -6.67
CA ALA A 218 -1.94 6.27 -7.38
C ALA A 218 -2.92 5.12 -7.65
N SER A 219 -2.83 4.53 -8.85
CA SER A 219 -3.48 3.25 -9.14
C SER A 219 -2.92 2.16 -8.21
N PRO A 220 -3.75 1.22 -7.73
CA PRO A 220 -3.28 0.06 -6.99
C PRO A 220 -2.45 -0.91 -7.84
N GLY A 221 -2.43 -0.70 -9.16
CA GLY A 221 -1.72 -1.47 -10.18
C GLY A 221 -2.60 -2.51 -10.87
N ASP A 222 -2.29 -2.75 -12.15
CA ASP A 222 -3.12 -3.51 -13.10
C ASP A 222 -3.61 -4.86 -12.57
N ALA A 223 -2.73 -5.63 -11.94
CA ALA A 223 -3.10 -6.94 -11.37
C ALA A 223 -4.10 -6.82 -10.21
N PHE A 224 -4.06 -5.73 -9.43
CA PHE A 224 -5.03 -5.49 -8.37
C PHE A 224 -6.36 -5.04 -8.99
N GLU A 225 -6.33 -4.10 -9.92
CA GLU A 225 -7.52 -3.62 -10.63
C GLU A 225 -8.22 -4.74 -11.39
N ALA A 226 -7.49 -5.65 -12.02
CA ALA A 226 -8.03 -6.82 -12.67
C ALA A 226 -8.79 -7.74 -11.70
N VAL A 227 -8.30 -7.91 -10.47
CA VAL A 227 -9.02 -8.66 -9.42
C VAL A 227 -10.31 -7.95 -9.05
N LEU A 228 -10.27 -6.62 -8.83
CA LEU A 228 -11.47 -5.83 -8.49
C LEU A 228 -12.52 -5.94 -9.59
N ALA A 229 -12.13 -5.73 -10.84
CA ALA A 229 -13.05 -5.84 -11.99
C ALA A 229 -13.69 -7.23 -12.10
N ARG A 230 -12.93 -8.32 -11.90
CA ARG A 230 -13.46 -9.69 -11.94
C ARG A 230 -14.35 -10.05 -10.74
N LEU A 231 -14.23 -9.32 -9.63
CA LEU A 231 -15.16 -9.41 -8.50
C LEU A 231 -16.40 -8.52 -8.70
N GLY A 232 -16.47 -7.75 -9.80
CA GLY A 232 -17.54 -6.79 -10.05
C GLY A 232 -17.46 -5.56 -9.12
N TRP A 233 -16.26 -5.24 -8.62
CA TRP A 233 -16.04 -4.15 -7.70
C TRP A 233 -15.50 -2.92 -8.42
N GLU A 234 -16.27 -1.86 -8.42
CA GLU A 234 -15.82 -0.53 -8.81
C GLU A 234 -15.30 0.19 -7.55
N TRP A 235 -14.02 0.49 -7.55
CA TRP A 235 -13.42 1.33 -6.53
C TRP A 235 -12.79 2.56 -7.15
N ARG A 236 -13.10 3.72 -6.58
CA ARG A 236 -12.51 5.00 -6.91
C ARG A 236 -12.16 5.73 -5.62
N LEU A 237 -11.13 6.52 -5.65
CA LEU A 237 -10.77 7.38 -4.52
C LEU A 237 -11.92 8.34 -4.21
N PRO A 238 -12.32 8.50 -2.94
CA PRO A 238 -13.28 9.52 -2.55
C PRO A 238 -12.80 10.90 -2.96
N GLY A 239 -13.64 11.65 -3.68
CA GLY A 239 -13.33 12.99 -4.16
C GLY A 239 -13.00 13.10 -5.65
N THR A 240 -12.84 12.00 -6.37
CA THR A 240 -12.74 12.02 -7.82
C THR A 240 -14.14 12.21 -8.41
N ALA A 241 -14.38 13.34 -9.08
CA ALA A 241 -15.67 13.66 -9.68
C ALA A 241 -16.10 12.54 -10.65
N LEU A 242 -17.34 12.06 -10.51
CA LEU A 242 -17.98 11.17 -11.44
C LEU A 242 -18.12 11.89 -12.79
N SER A 243 -17.31 11.53 -13.78
CA SER A 243 -17.74 11.73 -15.16
C SER A 243 -18.83 10.69 -15.45
N LEU A 244 -20.08 11.09 -15.32
CA LEU A 244 -21.23 10.32 -15.75
C LEU A 244 -21.13 10.16 -17.27
N SER A 245 -20.60 9.04 -17.74
CA SER A 245 -20.89 8.58 -19.10
C SER A 245 -22.32 8.04 -19.09
N SER A 246 -23.25 8.86 -19.55
CA SER A 246 -24.63 8.45 -19.83
C SER A 246 -24.60 7.29 -20.83
N PRO A 247 -25.31 6.18 -20.61
CA PRO A 247 -25.52 5.22 -21.68
C PRO A 247 -26.40 5.87 -22.74
N SER A 248 -25.89 5.90 -23.98
CA SER A 248 -26.70 6.30 -25.13
C SER A 248 -27.87 5.33 -25.27
N PRO A 249 -29.07 5.82 -25.45
CA PRO A 249 -30.22 4.94 -25.76
C PRO A 249 -30.01 4.37 -27.16
N SER A 250 -29.91 3.05 -27.25
CA SER A 250 -29.95 2.32 -28.50
C SER A 250 -31.37 2.45 -29.09
N SER A 251 -31.41 3.00 -30.27
CA SER A 251 -32.57 3.01 -31.17
C SER A 251 -32.77 1.64 -31.80
#